data_52c645af2f7eaa6e63b2a688205708da
#
_entry.id   52c645af2f7eaa6e63b2a688205708da
#
_cell.length_a   1.000
_cell.length_b   1.000
_cell.length_c   1.000
_cell.angle_alpha   90.00
_cell.angle_beta   90.00
_cell.angle_gamma   90.00
#
_symmetry.space_group_name_H-M   'P 1'
#
loop_
_entity.id
_entity.type
_entity.pdbx_description
1 polymer ?
#
loop_
_entity_poly.entity_id
_entity_poly.type
_entity_poly.pdbx_seq_one_letter_code
_entity_poly.pdbx_strand_id
1 'polypeptide(L)'
;ATASDNSRRAVEETSGVYLWYNGRVADQAVYSSHNGGASESAVNVWGRDYPYLIGKIDPYEASVVDRISNYNWTVTYTAQELTELLQSKGYGNSTIVDFRVTKTSPTGNAIEITFTDANGRSWSKTREACRTFLGLRSQHYTISGGSGGGYAVNGTGSLSTLNGAYAVDGSGAMSTLTEGQVYAIGGDGVISQVKPSASAGSSGVFTITGSGWGHGVGMSQWGAYSMAQQGDTYKDILTFYYTGIEVRKP
;
A
#
# COMPACT_ATOMS: atom_id res chain seq x y z
N ALA A 1 -21.14 16.42 22.08
CA ALA A 1 -20.33 15.60 22.99
C ALA A 1 -19.39 16.53 23.78
N THR A 2 -19.35 16.37 25.12
CA THR A 2 -18.45 17.14 25.99
C THR A 2 -17.05 16.49 25.94
N ALA A 3 -16.01 17.30 25.80
CA ALA A 3 -14.63 16.81 25.86
C ALA A 3 -14.35 16.17 27.23
N SER A 4 -13.60 15.07 27.25
CA SER A 4 -13.16 14.44 28.50
C SER A 4 -12.22 15.37 29.27
N ASP A 5 -12.09 15.19 30.59
CA ASP A 5 -11.17 15.99 31.41
C ASP A 5 -9.71 15.84 30.95
N ASN A 6 -9.33 14.63 30.52
CA ASN A 6 -8.00 14.40 29.93
C ASN A 6 -7.79 15.21 28.64
N SER A 7 -8.81 15.29 27.77
CA SER A 7 -8.71 16.09 26.54
C SER A 7 -8.58 17.58 26.84
N ARG A 8 -9.33 18.10 27.83
CA ARG A 8 -9.21 19.50 28.27
C ARG A 8 -7.82 19.79 28.82
N ARG A 9 -7.34 18.95 29.74
CA ARG A 9 -6.00 19.07 30.32
C ARG A 9 -4.91 19.04 29.22
N ALA A 10 -5.01 18.15 28.26
CA ALA A 10 -4.06 18.08 27.14
C ALA A 10 -4.01 19.40 26.36
N VAL A 11 -5.17 19.99 26.03
CA VAL A 11 -5.25 21.29 25.34
C VAL A 11 -4.65 22.42 26.16
N GLU A 12 -4.94 22.46 27.48
CA GLU A 12 -4.41 23.47 28.38
C GLU A 12 -2.88 23.38 28.52
N GLU A 13 -2.36 22.16 28.74
CA GLU A 13 -0.91 21.92 28.93
C GLU A 13 -0.11 22.17 27.64
N THR A 14 -0.72 22.00 26.47
CA THR A 14 -0.08 22.24 25.17
C THR A 14 -0.41 23.61 24.56
N SER A 15 -1.07 24.48 25.29
CA SER A 15 -1.42 25.81 24.81
C SER A 15 -0.18 26.61 24.39
N GLY A 16 -0.17 27.10 23.14
CA GLY A 16 0.94 27.82 22.53
C GLY A 16 2.16 26.96 22.17
N VAL A 17 2.04 25.62 22.21
CA VAL A 17 3.06 24.70 21.74
C VAL A 17 2.79 24.35 20.28
N TYR A 18 3.81 24.41 19.45
CA TYR A 18 3.74 24.14 18.02
C TYR A 18 4.83 23.15 17.60
N LEU A 19 4.61 22.51 16.46
CA LEU A 19 5.64 21.77 15.75
C LEU A 19 6.45 22.76 14.91
N TRP A 20 7.77 22.76 15.10
CA TRP A 20 8.68 23.62 14.36
C TRP A 20 9.59 22.77 13.47
N TYR A 21 9.77 23.20 12.23
CA TYR A 21 10.72 22.60 11.30
C TYR A 21 11.54 23.70 10.65
N ASN A 22 12.87 23.62 10.77
CA ASN A 22 13.81 24.62 10.22
C ASN A 22 13.42 26.07 10.58
N GLY A 23 13.09 26.32 11.84
CA GLY A 23 12.79 27.66 12.38
C GLY A 23 11.40 28.21 11.98
N ARG A 24 10.53 27.41 11.40
CA ARG A 24 9.14 27.78 11.04
C ARG A 24 8.16 26.79 11.63
N VAL A 25 6.93 27.23 11.85
CA VAL A 25 5.85 26.31 12.23
C VAL A 25 5.59 25.35 11.08
N ALA A 26 5.50 24.04 11.39
CA ALA A 26 5.19 23.02 10.39
C ALA A 26 3.77 23.20 9.86
N ASP A 27 3.62 23.30 8.54
CA ASP A 27 2.35 23.57 7.87
C ASP A 27 1.31 22.45 8.03
N GLN A 28 1.79 21.21 8.19
CA GLN A 28 0.95 20.02 8.21
C GLN A 28 1.31 19.16 9.43
N ALA A 29 0.34 18.94 10.30
CA ALA A 29 0.39 17.98 11.40
C ALA A 29 -0.75 16.99 11.24
N VAL A 30 -0.57 16.02 10.35
CA VAL A 30 -1.60 15.08 9.93
C VAL A 30 -1.47 13.74 10.63
N TYR A 31 -2.59 13.05 10.78
CA TYR A 31 -2.64 11.76 11.45
C TYR A 31 -3.69 10.83 10.83
N SER A 32 -3.52 9.54 11.05
CA SER A 32 -4.47 8.49 10.69
C SER A 32 -4.96 7.77 11.95
N SER A 33 -6.04 7.03 11.86
CA SER A 33 -6.48 6.17 12.97
C SER A 33 -5.37 5.18 13.35
N HIS A 34 -4.91 4.43 12.38
CA HIS A 34 -3.72 3.57 12.50
C HIS A 34 -3.08 3.36 11.13
N ASN A 35 -1.78 3.18 11.12
CA ASN A 35 -0.98 3.13 9.88
C ASN A 35 -0.80 1.71 9.34
N GLY A 36 -1.24 0.67 10.10
CA GLY A 36 -1.10 -0.71 9.69
C GLY A 36 0.32 -1.27 9.82
N GLY A 37 1.13 -0.69 10.68
CA GLY A 37 2.52 -1.08 10.96
C GLY A 37 3.57 -0.22 10.25
N ALA A 38 3.17 0.71 9.36
CA ALA A 38 4.10 1.65 8.73
C ALA A 38 3.40 2.91 8.24
N SER A 39 3.95 4.08 8.53
CA SER A 39 3.51 5.33 7.91
C SER A 39 4.07 5.47 6.50
N GLU A 40 3.53 6.43 5.74
CA GLU A 40 3.95 6.72 4.37
C GLU A 40 4.44 8.17 4.23
N SER A 41 5.33 8.39 3.27
CA SER A 41 5.78 9.73 2.92
C SER A 41 4.70 10.52 2.21
N ALA A 42 4.54 11.79 2.57
CA ALA A 42 3.55 12.69 1.95
C ALA A 42 3.71 12.80 0.43
N VAL A 43 4.93 12.73 -0.09
CA VAL A 43 5.21 12.76 -1.52
C VAL A 43 4.61 11.55 -2.26
N ASN A 44 4.59 10.38 -1.63
CA ASN A 44 4.04 9.15 -2.20
C ASN A 44 2.50 9.13 -2.17
N VAL A 45 1.89 9.85 -1.22
CA VAL A 45 0.44 9.92 -1.09
C VAL A 45 -0.14 11.11 -1.82
N TRP A 46 0.42 12.30 -1.65
CA TRP A 46 -0.15 13.54 -2.19
C TRP A 46 0.68 14.19 -3.29
N GLY A 47 1.90 13.67 -3.56
CA GLY A 47 2.80 14.24 -4.55
C GLY A 47 3.45 15.56 -4.11
N ARG A 48 3.31 15.93 -2.84
CA ARG A 48 3.92 17.11 -2.25
C ARG A 48 4.92 16.69 -1.17
N ASP A 49 6.12 17.19 -1.29
CA ASP A 49 7.17 16.89 -0.32
C ASP A 49 7.02 17.77 0.93
N TYR A 50 6.95 17.11 2.08
CA TYR A 50 7.07 17.70 3.40
C TYR A 50 8.21 16.96 4.10
N PRO A 51 9.39 17.57 4.25
CA PRO A 51 10.59 16.86 4.72
C PRO A 51 10.46 16.20 6.11
N TYR A 52 9.47 16.61 6.90
CA TYR A 52 9.16 16.03 8.20
C TYR A 52 8.04 14.95 8.14
N LEU A 53 7.35 14.75 7.01
CA LEU A 53 6.34 13.71 6.78
C LEU A 53 6.93 12.58 5.94
N ILE A 54 7.87 11.84 6.52
CA ILE A 54 8.59 10.75 5.90
C ILE A 54 8.01 9.42 6.41
N GLY A 55 7.78 8.49 5.48
CA GLY A 55 7.33 7.14 5.82
C GLY A 55 8.35 6.38 6.65
N LYS A 56 7.87 5.67 7.67
CA LYS A 56 8.69 4.84 8.56
C LYS A 56 7.91 3.66 9.12
N ILE A 57 8.62 2.63 9.51
CA ILE A 57 8.04 1.50 10.24
C ILE A 57 7.53 1.98 11.61
N ASP A 58 6.33 1.57 11.95
CA ASP A 58 5.69 1.86 13.23
C ASP A 58 5.53 0.57 14.04
N PRO A 59 6.44 0.27 14.97
CA PRO A 59 6.37 -0.95 15.77
C PRO A 59 5.36 -0.85 16.93
N TYR A 60 4.88 0.35 17.25
CA TYR A 60 4.10 0.59 18.46
C TYR A 60 2.66 0.07 18.35
N GLU A 61 2.08 0.08 17.16
CA GLU A 61 0.74 -0.47 16.94
C GLU A 61 0.63 -1.95 17.29
N ALA A 62 1.72 -2.71 17.12
CA ALA A 62 1.73 -4.16 17.34
C ALA A 62 1.29 -4.57 18.75
N SER A 63 1.60 -3.76 19.78
CA SER A 63 1.25 -4.04 21.17
C SER A 63 -0.24 -3.80 21.51
N VAL A 64 -0.98 -3.18 20.62
CA VAL A 64 -2.39 -2.78 20.83
C VAL A 64 -3.32 -3.25 19.71
N VAL A 65 -2.83 -4.10 18.82
CA VAL A 65 -3.59 -4.64 17.66
C VAL A 65 -4.93 -5.22 18.08
N ASP A 66 -4.97 -5.97 19.17
CA ASP A 66 -6.20 -6.62 19.69
C ASP A 66 -7.29 -5.61 20.10
N ARG A 67 -6.92 -4.34 20.29
CA ARG A 67 -7.83 -3.25 20.64
C ARG A 67 -8.32 -2.46 19.43
N ILE A 68 -7.71 -2.69 18.26
CA ILE A 68 -8.00 -1.93 17.03
C ILE A 68 -8.98 -2.70 16.18
N SER A 69 -10.23 -2.24 16.15
CA SER A 69 -11.24 -2.81 15.27
C SER A 69 -10.80 -2.68 13.81
N ASN A 70 -10.82 -3.80 13.08
CA ASN A 70 -10.47 -3.85 11.67
C ASN A 70 -9.02 -3.39 11.38
N TYR A 71 -8.07 -3.69 12.27
CA TYR A 71 -6.65 -3.47 12.00
C TYR A 71 -6.25 -4.11 10.68
N ASN A 72 -6.55 -5.41 10.55
CA ASN A 72 -6.48 -6.12 9.28
C ASN A 72 -7.85 -6.11 8.61
N TRP A 73 -7.86 -6.01 7.30
CA TRP A 73 -9.09 -6.01 6.52
C TRP A 73 -8.88 -6.73 5.20
N THR A 74 -9.97 -7.28 4.68
CA THR A 74 -10.00 -7.95 3.38
C THR A 74 -11.21 -7.45 2.60
N VAL A 75 -11.00 -7.18 1.32
CA VAL A 75 -12.04 -6.82 0.34
C VAL A 75 -11.86 -7.70 -0.88
N THR A 76 -12.94 -8.21 -1.42
CA THR A 76 -12.92 -9.00 -2.65
C THR A 76 -13.71 -8.29 -3.74
N TYR A 77 -13.24 -8.44 -4.96
CA TYR A 77 -13.96 -8.03 -6.17
C TYR A 77 -13.94 -9.18 -7.17
N THR A 78 -15.06 -9.46 -7.77
CA THR A 78 -15.09 -10.26 -8.99
C THR A 78 -14.56 -9.45 -10.17
N ALA A 79 -14.10 -10.13 -11.22
CA ALA A 79 -13.72 -9.48 -12.48
C ALA A 79 -14.87 -8.64 -13.05
N GLN A 80 -16.11 -9.08 -12.86
CA GLN A 80 -17.30 -8.35 -13.28
C GLN A 80 -17.48 -7.05 -12.50
N GLU A 81 -17.44 -7.10 -11.16
CA GLU A 81 -17.57 -5.91 -10.29
C GLU A 81 -16.49 -4.87 -10.59
N LEU A 82 -15.22 -5.29 -10.79
CA LEU A 82 -14.17 -4.36 -11.22
C LEU A 82 -14.43 -3.78 -12.60
N THR A 83 -14.93 -4.59 -13.53
CA THR A 83 -15.28 -4.12 -14.89
C THR A 83 -16.38 -3.05 -14.80
N GLU A 84 -17.46 -3.32 -14.09
CA GLU A 84 -18.58 -2.39 -13.89
C GLU A 84 -18.12 -1.10 -13.19
N LEU A 85 -17.26 -1.23 -12.17
CA LEU A 85 -16.67 -0.08 -11.48
C LEU A 85 -15.84 0.79 -12.43
N LEU A 86 -14.97 0.19 -13.24
CA LEU A 86 -14.16 0.93 -14.20
C LEU A 86 -15.03 1.59 -15.29
N GLN A 87 -16.02 0.87 -15.80
CA GLN A 87 -17.00 1.41 -16.76
C GLN A 87 -17.75 2.62 -16.20
N SER A 88 -18.23 2.54 -14.96
CA SER A 88 -18.93 3.65 -14.29
C SER A 88 -18.07 4.90 -14.14
N LYS A 89 -16.74 4.74 -14.17
CA LYS A 89 -15.75 5.80 -14.08
C LYS A 89 -15.17 6.20 -15.46
N GLY A 90 -15.72 5.68 -16.54
CA GLY A 90 -15.32 6.03 -17.91
C GLY A 90 -14.09 5.29 -18.45
N TYR A 91 -13.68 4.18 -17.82
CA TYR A 91 -12.56 3.35 -18.27
C TYR A 91 -13.08 2.12 -19.02
N GLY A 92 -12.93 2.09 -20.34
CA GLY A 92 -13.13 0.92 -21.19
C GLY A 92 -14.42 0.12 -21.01
N ASN A 93 -14.65 -0.86 -21.89
CA ASN A 93 -15.87 -1.68 -21.90
C ASN A 93 -15.55 -3.18 -21.87
N SER A 94 -14.29 -3.56 -21.73
CA SER A 94 -13.85 -4.94 -21.75
C SER A 94 -13.63 -5.47 -20.34
N THR A 95 -13.83 -6.77 -20.16
CA THR A 95 -13.67 -7.45 -18.87
C THR A 95 -12.28 -7.26 -18.29
N ILE A 96 -12.16 -6.89 -17.03
CA ILE A 96 -10.89 -6.83 -16.31
C ILE A 96 -10.38 -8.25 -16.07
N VAL A 97 -9.18 -8.53 -16.54
CA VAL A 97 -8.53 -9.83 -16.41
C VAL A 97 -7.35 -9.82 -15.45
N ASP A 98 -6.76 -8.65 -15.20
CA ASP A 98 -5.68 -8.48 -14.24
C ASP A 98 -5.85 -7.21 -13.41
N PHE A 99 -5.54 -7.31 -12.14
CA PHE A 99 -5.51 -6.19 -11.20
C PHE A 99 -4.44 -6.45 -10.15
N ARG A 100 -3.44 -5.58 -10.08
CA ARG A 100 -2.28 -5.79 -9.21
C ARG A 100 -1.67 -4.48 -8.71
N VAL A 101 -0.90 -4.59 -7.63
CA VAL A 101 0.02 -3.53 -7.20
C VAL A 101 1.25 -3.59 -8.12
N THR A 102 1.53 -2.52 -8.83
CA THR A 102 2.68 -2.41 -9.75
C THR A 102 3.87 -1.67 -9.15
N LYS A 103 3.63 -0.85 -8.11
CA LYS A 103 4.70 -0.26 -7.30
C LYS A 103 4.33 -0.19 -5.84
N THR A 104 5.30 -0.52 -5.00
CA THR A 104 5.26 -0.33 -3.56
C THR A 104 6.32 0.66 -3.11
N SER A 105 6.04 1.37 -2.02
CA SER A 105 7.02 2.20 -1.33
C SER A 105 7.98 1.35 -0.49
N PRO A 106 9.09 1.91 0.02
CA PRO A 106 9.97 1.22 0.95
C PRO A 106 9.28 0.77 2.25
N THR A 107 8.15 1.38 2.61
CA THR A 107 7.33 1.03 3.77
C THR A 107 6.23 0.02 3.45
N GLY A 108 6.18 -0.52 2.22
CA GLY A 108 5.24 -1.57 1.81
C GLY A 108 3.87 -1.07 1.35
N ASN A 109 3.66 0.26 1.27
CA ASN A 109 2.40 0.81 0.79
C ASN A 109 2.28 0.74 -0.74
N ALA A 110 1.09 0.45 -1.25
CA ALA A 110 0.79 0.50 -2.68
C ALA A 110 0.79 1.97 -3.16
N ILE A 111 1.72 2.32 -4.02
CA ILE A 111 1.85 3.66 -4.61
C ILE A 111 1.49 3.69 -6.09
N GLU A 112 1.33 2.53 -6.72
CA GLU A 112 0.75 2.37 -8.04
C GLU A 112 0.02 1.03 -8.12
N ILE A 113 -1.20 1.04 -8.66
CA ILE A 113 -2.00 -0.13 -9.00
C ILE A 113 -2.37 -0.07 -10.48
N THR A 114 -2.45 -1.22 -11.11
CA THR A 114 -2.80 -1.31 -12.54
C THR A 114 -3.89 -2.34 -12.76
N PHE A 115 -4.86 -1.96 -13.58
CA PHE A 115 -5.92 -2.81 -14.11
C PHE A 115 -5.63 -3.09 -15.57
N THR A 116 -5.83 -4.34 -16.02
CA THR A 116 -5.70 -4.72 -17.44
C THR A 116 -6.96 -5.43 -17.90
N ASP A 117 -7.49 -5.05 -19.05
CA ASP A 117 -8.66 -5.67 -19.65
C ASP A 117 -8.29 -6.83 -20.60
N ALA A 118 -9.29 -7.58 -21.04
CA ALA A 118 -9.13 -8.72 -21.95
C ALA A 118 -8.57 -8.32 -23.34
N ASN A 119 -8.61 -7.04 -23.70
CA ASN A 119 -8.01 -6.51 -24.94
C ASN A 119 -6.54 -6.07 -24.72
N GLY A 120 -5.98 -6.26 -23.53
CA GLY A 120 -4.62 -5.85 -23.19
C GLY A 120 -4.46 -4.35 -22.88
N ARG A 121 -5.54 -3.59 -22.77
CA ARG A 121 -5.49 -2.19 -22.36
C ARG A 121 -5.28 -2.12 -20.85
N SER A 122 -4.43 -1.19 -20.42
CA SER A 122 -4.11 -1.01 -19.01
C SER A 122 -4.35 0.42 -18.54
N TRP A 123 -4.76 0.56 -17.28
CA TRP A 123 -4.95 1.83 -16.60
C TRP A 123 -4.32 1.75 -15.22
N SER A 124 -3.55 2.76 -14.86
CA SER A 124 -2.94 2.83 -13.53
C SER A 124 -3.58 3.92 -12.68
N LYS A 125 -3.55 3.67 -11.38
CA LYS A 125 -3.81 4.67 -10.34
C LYS A 125 -2.58 4.80 -9.49
N THR A 126 -2.25 6.02 -9.11
CA THR A 126 -1.06 6.32 -8.32
C THR A 126 -1.41 7.11 -7.07
N ARG A 127 -0.51 7.10 -6.10
CA ARG A 127 -0.64 7.88 -4.88
C ARG A 127 -1.90 7.51 -4.08
N GLU A 128 -2.57 8.50 -3.50
CA GLU A 128 -3.79 8.28 -2.72
C GLU A 128 -4.93 7.63 -3.53
N ALA A 129 -4.92 7.76 -4.86
CA ALA A 129 -5.88 7.08 -5.71
C ALA A 129 -5.77 5.54 -5.65
N CYS A 130 -4.61 4.99 -5.23
CA CYS A 130 -4.50 3.56 -4.93
C CYS A 130 -5.47 3.09 -3.85
N ARG A 131 -5.86 3.98 -2.94
CA ARG A 131 -6.83 3.72 -1.88
C ARG A 131 -8.24 4.21 -2.26
N THR A 132 -8.34 5.48 -2.66
CA THR A 132 -9.64 6.16 -2.79
C THR A 132 -10.42 5.71 -4.01
N PHE A 133 -9.75 5.25 -5.06
CA PHE A 133 -10.41 4.77 -6.29
C PHE A 133 -11.34 3.58 -6.04
N LEU A 134 -10.94 2.67 -5.15
CA LEU A 134 -11.70 1.49 -4.74
C LEU A 134 -12.40 1.65 -3.38
N GLY A 135 -12.28 2.80 -2.72
CA GLY A 135 -12.84 3.02 -1.39
C GLY A 135 -12.17 2.17 -0.29
N LEU A 136 -10.90 1.80 -0.46
CA LEU A 136 -10.15 1.00 0.50
C LEU A 136 -9.79 1.80 1.76
N ARG A 137 -9.51 1.09 2.84
CA ARG A 137 -9.24 1.71 4.15
C ARG A 137 -7.88 2.39 4.23
N SER A 138 -6.86 1.81 3.58
CA SER A 138 -5.48 2.31 3.56
C SER A 138 -4.81 2.01 2.22
N GLN A 139 -3.55 2.41 2.07
CA GLN A 139 -2.66 2.01 0.98
C GLN A 139 -1.77 0.81 1.34
N HIS A 140 -1.80 0.35 2.58
CA HIS A 140 -0.99 -0.78 3.05
C HIS A 140 -1.74 -2.09 2.79
N TYR A 141 -1.58 -2.63 1.58
CA TYR A 141 -2.26 -3.85 1.15
C TYR A 141 -1.51 -4.58 0.02
N THR A 142 -1.90 -5.84 -0.15
CA THR A 142 -1.53 -6.69 -1.29
C THR A 142 -2.77 -7.12 -2.05
N ILE A 143 -2.59 -7.52 -3.30
CA ILE A 143 -3.66 -8.04 -4.15
C ILE A 143 -3.26 -9.43 -4.59
N SER A 144 -4.20 -10.37 -4.50
CA SER A 144 -4.05 -11.75 -4.98
C SER A 144 -5.30 -12.19 -5.73
N GLY A 145 -5.20 -13.26 -6.50
CA GLY A 145 -6.32 -13.80 -7.30
C GLY A 145 -6.45 -13.14 -8.67
N GLY A 146 -7.64 -13.19 -9.23
CA GLY A 146 -7.96 -12.74 -10.59
C GLY A 146 -7.89 -13.83 -11.63
N SER A 147 -8.34 -13.50 -12.86
CA SER A 147 -8.16 -14.32 -14.04
C SER A 147 -6.82 -14.05 -14.73
N GLY A 148 -5.96 -13.29 -14.07
CA GLY A 148 -4.65 -12.92 -14.56
C GLY A 148 -3.86 -14.18 -14.90
N GLY A 149 -3.46 -14.30 -16.17
CA GLY A 149 -2.60 -15.34 -16.61
C GLY A 149 -1.35 -15.39 -15.77
N GLY A 150 -1.18 -16.44 -15.00
CA GLY A 150 0.05 -16.76 -14.32
C GLY A 150 0.98 -17.55 -15.24
N TYR A 151 2.23 -17.59 -14.89
CA TYR A 151 3.21 -18.47 -15.53
C TYR A 151 3.25 -19.79 -14.75
N ALA A 152 2.97 -20.90 -15.43
CA ALA A 152 3.14 -22.21 -14.82
C ALA A 152 4.64 -22.51 -14.62
N VAL A 153 5.00 -22.98 -13.44
CA VAL A 153 6.36 -23.36 -13.09
C VAL A 153 6.35 -24.81 -12.62
N ASN A 154 7.13 -25.66 -13.28
CA ASN A 154 7.27 -27.08 -12.92
C ASN A 154 5.94 -27.85 -12.77
N GLY A 155 4.94 -27.53 -13.57
CA GLY A 155 3.66 -28.24 -13.62
C GLY A 155 2.68 -27.97 -12.48
N THR A 156 3.13 -27.53 -11.33
CA THR A 156 2.28 -27.30 -10.14
C THR A 156 2.46 -25.91 -9.51
N GLY A 157 3.59 -25.26 -9.74
CA GLY A 157 3.85 -23.89 -9.29
C GLY A 157 3.27 -22.86 -10.27
N SER A 158 2.94 -21.69 -9.75
CA SER A 158 2.55 -20.52 -10.56
C SER A 158 3.21 -19.27 -10.07
N LEU A 159 3.58 -18.38 -11.01
CA LEU A 159 4.04 -17.03 -10.73
C LEU A 159 3.06 -16.04 -11.36
N SER A 160 2.69 -15.02 -10.65
CA SER A 160 1.84 -13.94 -11.16
C SER A 160 2.60 -12.99 -12.11
N THR A 161 3.90 -12.95 -12.00
CA THR A 161 4.80 -12.16 -12.86
C THR A 161 6.14 -12.87 -13.00
N LEU A 162 6.82 -12.66 -14.12
CA LEU A 162 8.23 -13.06 -14.29
C LEU A 162 9.21 -11.98 -13.86
N ASN A 163 8.76 -10.75 -13.64
CA ASN A 163 9.64 -9.66 -13.23
C ASN A 163 10.28 -9.96 -11.86
N GLY A 164 11.61 -10.00 -11.85
CA GLY A 164 12.37 -10.32 -10.63
C GLY A 164 12.49 -11.80 -10.30
N ALA A 165 11.86 -12.68 -11.07
CA ALA A 165 12.13 -14.11 -10.98
C ALA A 165 13.51 -14.43 -11.58
N TYR A 166 14.08 -15.56 -11.19
CA TYR A 166 15.39 -16.01 -11.68
C TYR A 166 15.23 -17.24 -12.57
N ALA A 167 15.96 -17.24 -13.70
CA ALA A 167 16.23 -18.46 -14.46
C ALA A 167 17.63 -18.97 -14.10
N VAL A 168 17.77 -20.29 -14.01
CA VAL A 168 19.06 -20.98 -13.85
C VAL A 168 19.31 -21.76 -15.12
N ASP A 169 20.45 -21.51 -15.78
CA ASP A 169 20.84 -22.23 -17.00
C ASP A 169 21.52 -23.56 -16.66
N GLY A 170 21.85 -24.34 -17.72
CA GLY A 170 22.52 -25.66 -17.57
C GLY A 170 23.92 -25.60 -16.93
N SER A 171 24.52 -24.44 -16.79
CA SER A 171 25.79 -24.22 -16.10
C SER A 171 25.61 -23.81 -14.63
N GLY A 172 24.39 -23.58 -14.20
CA GLY A 172 24.04 -23.06 -12.87
C GLY A 172 24.11 -21.53 -12.77
N ALA A 173 24.32 -20.81 -13.86
CA ALA A 173 24.28 -19.35 -13.85
C ALA A 173 22.86 -18.84 -13.71
N MET A 174 22.69 -17.81 -12.86
CA MET A 174 21.39 -17.18 -12.58
C MET A 174 21.24 -15.88 -13.36
N SER A 175 20.08 -15.70 -13.98
CA SER A 175 19.68 -14.45 -14.63
C SER A 175 18.30 -14.02 -14.18
N THR A 176 18.12 -12.71 -13.96
CA THR A 176 16.82 -12.12 -13.61
C THR A 176 15.96 -12.06 -14.86
N LEU A 177 14.71 -12.53 -14.75
CA LEU A 177 13.74 -12.47 -15.82
C LEU A 177 13.03 -11.13 -15.88
N THR A 178 12.70 -10.70 -17.10
CA THR A 178 11.85 -9.52 -17.36
C THR A 178 10.67 -9.97 -18.23
N GLU A 179 9.45 -9.64 -17.83
CA GLU A 179 8.25 -9.90 -18.62
C GLU A 179 8.37 -9.32 -20.03
N GLY A 180 7.88 -10.06 -21.01
CA GLY A 180 7.97 -9.68 -22.42
C GLY A 180 9.31 -9.96 -23.09
N GLN A 181 10.34 -10.39 -22.35
CA GLN A 181 11.66 -10.75 -22.85
C GLN A 181 11.99 -12.24 -22.72
N VAL A 182 11.04 -13.04 -22.23
CA VAL A 182 11.22 -14.48 -22.05
C VAL A 182 10.57 -15.21 -23.19
N TYR A 183 11.34 -16.12 -23.83
CA TYR A 183 10.92 -16.95 -24.93
C TYR A 183 11.12 -18.42 -24.58
N ALA A 184 10.20 -19.28 -25.03
CA ALA A 184 10.30 -20.72 -24.90
C ALA A 184 10.50 -21.33 -26.29
N ILE A 185 11.26 -22.43 -26.37
CA ILE A 185 11.39 -23.26 -27.56
C ILE A 185 10.48 -24.47 -27.36
N GLY A 186 9.48 -24.61 -28.20
CA GLY A 186 8.61 -25.79 -28.21
C GLY A 186 9.34 -27.06 -28.66
N GLY A 187 8.76 -28.22 -28.38
CA GLY A 187 9.32 -29.50 -28.84
C GLY A 187 9.38 -29.65 -30.35
N ASP A 188 8.70 -28.80 -31.10
CA ASP A 188 8.72 -28.61 -32.54
C ASP A 188 9.79 -27.63 -33.03
N GLY A 189 10.59 -27.06 -32.10
CA GLY A 189 11.62 -26.07 -32.40
C GLY A 189 11.08 -24.63 -32.59
N VAL A 190 9.79 -24.41 -32.44
CA VAL A 190 9.20 -23.06 -32.58
C VAL A 190 9.52 -22.21 -31.36
N ILE A 191 10.08 -21.03 -31.60
CA ILE A 191 10.34 -20.03 -30.56
C ILE A 191 9.09 -19.18 -30.40
N SER A 192 8.53 -19.18 -29.18
CA SER A 192 7.39 -18.36 -28.83
C SER A 192 7.65 -17.56 -27.57
N GLN A 193 7.16 -16.32 -27.54
CA GLN A 193 7.21 -15.50 -26.31
C GLN A 193 6.39 -16.18 -25.21
N VAL A 194 6.98 -16.31 -24.01
CA VAL A 194 6.26 -16.83 -22.87
C VAL A 194 5.26 -15.76 -22.43
N LYS A 195 3.99 -16.07 -22.63
CA LYS A 195 2.85 -15.22 -22.23
C LYS A 195 2.18 -15.84 -21.01
N PRO A 196 1.58 -15.01 -20.15
CA PRO A 196 0.70 -15.53 -19.10
C PRO A 196 -0.37 -16.43 -19.73
N SER A 197 -0.52 -17.63 -19.22
CA SER A 197 -1.62 -18.49 -19.63
C SER A 197 -2.83 -18.16 -18.74
N ALA A 198 -3.99 -18.01 -19.34
CA ALA A 198 -5.25 -18.03 -18.59
C ALA A 198 -5.42 -19.46 -18.06
N SER A 199 -4.85 -19.75 -16.88
CA SER A 199 -4.99 -21.07 -16.29
C SER A 199 -6.45 -21.30 -15.93
N ALA A 200 -6.98 -22.43 -16.39
CA ALA A 200 -8.27 -22.95 -15.98
C ALA A 200 -8.24 -23.21 -14.46
N GLY A 201 -8.66 -22.23 -13.66
CA GLY A 201 -8.61 -22.27 -12.19
C GLY A 201 -8.65 -20.90 -11.54
N SER A 202 -8.52 -19.82 -12.29
CA SER A 202 -8.70 -18.47 -11.74
C SER A 202 -10.17 -18.22 -11.44
N SER A 203 -10.48 -17.98 -10.19
CA SER A 203 -11.85 -17.75 -9.70
C SER A 203 -12.52 -16.48 -10.25
N GLY A 204 -11.81 -15.69 -11.06
CA GLY A 204 -12.26 -14.36 -11.45
C GLY A 204 -12.45 -13.41 -10.27
N VAL A 205 -11.91 -13.76 -9.11
CA VAL A 205 -12.01 -12.99 -7.87
C VAL A 205 -10.64 -12.45 -7.51
N PHE A 206 -10.58 -11.15 -7.26
CA PHE A 206 -9.41 -10.45 -6.73
C PHE A 206 -9.60 -10.23 -5.24
N THR A 207 -8.63 -10.64 -4.45
CA THR A 207 -8.64 -10.46 -3.00
C THR A 207 -7.60 -9.42 -2.62
N ILE A 208 -8.06 -8.35 -1.98
CA ILE A 208 -7.22 -7.28 -1.44
C ILE A 208 -7.14 -7.49 0.06
N THR A 209 -5.95 -7.74 0.57
CA THR A 209 -5.71 -7.91 2.01
C THR A 209 -4.78 -6.82 2.49
N GLY A 210 -5.19 -6.10 3.50
CA GLY A 210 -4.43 -4.95 4.01
C GLY A 210 -4.59 -4.72 5.49
N SER A 211 -3.86 -3.73 5.98
CA SER A 211 -3.93 -3.22 7.36
C SER A 211 -3.93 -1.69 7.35
N GLY A 212 -4.37 -1.08 8.46
CA GLY A 212 -4.42 0.36 8.56
C GLY A 212 -5.74 1.00 8.17
N TRP A 213 -5.96 2.23 8.66
CA TRP A 213 -7.13 3.04 8.35
C TRP A 213 -6.76 4.53 8.27
N GLY A 214 -6.80 5.07 7.07
CA GLY A 214 -6.46 6.45 6.75
C GLY A 214 -5.46 6.55 5.61
N HIS A 215 -4.92 7.74 5.42
CA HIS A 215 -3.89 8.01 4.40
C HIS A 215 -2.50 7.49 4.77
N GLY A 216 -2.28 7.13 6.05
CA GLY A 216 -1.02 6.59 6.53
C GLY A 216 0.12 7.61 6.69
N VAL A 217 -0.09 8.90 6.41
CA VAL A 217 0.95 9.93 6.53
C VAL A 217 0.96 10.51 7.94
N GLY A 218 2.15 10.69 8.51
CA GLY A 218 2.33 11.28 9.84
C GLY A 218 1.94 10.32 10.97
N MET A 219 1.28 10.83 12.00
CA MET A 219 1.05 10.13 13.25
C MET A 219 -0.05 9.06 13.13
N SER A 220 0.19 7.88 13.74
CA SER A 220 -0.85 6.92 14.09
C SER A 220 -1.46 7.28 15.44
N GLN A 221 -2.79 7.40 15.52
CA GLN A 221 -3.46 7.62 16.82
C GLN A 221 -3.27 6.42 17.75
N TRP A 222 -3.36 5.19 17.23
CA TRP A 222 -3.16 3.98 18.03
C TRP A 222 -1.70 3.73 18.37
N GLY A 223 -0.77 4.06 17.47
CA GLY A 223 0.66 4.04 17.78
C GLY A 223 1.02 5.06 18.86
N ALA A 224 0.51 6.28 18.77
CA ALA A 224 0.67 7.30 19.78
C ALA A 224 0.08 6.86 21.14
N TYR A 225 -1.09 6.22 21.14
CA TYR A 225 -1.68 5.62 22.33
C TYR A 225 -0.76 4.56 22.94
N SER A 226 -0.21 3.67 22.13
CA SER A 226 0.72 2.63 22.58
C SER A 226 1.99 3.23 23.20
N MET A 227 2.60 4.21 22.55
CA MET A 227 3.77 4.92 23.07
C MET A 227 3.46 5.56 24.44
N ALA A 228 2.32 6.23 24.57
CA ALA A 228 1.90 6.83 25.83
C ALA A 228 1.69 5.77 26.93
N GLN A 229 1.19 4.58 26.61
CA GLN A 229 1.09 3.45 27.56
C GLN A 229 2.47 2.93 28.02
N GLN A 230 3.50 3.11 27.20
CA GLN A 230 4.89 2.75 27.53
C GLN A 230 5.61 3.86 28.32
N GLY A 231 4.97 5.00 28.53
CA GLY A 231 5.49 6.13 29.32
C GLY A 231 6.13 7.24 28.48
N ASP A 232 6.06 7.14 27.14
CA ASP A 232 6.55 8.21 26.28
C ASP A 232 5.73 9.49 26.46
N THR A 233 6.42 10.62 26.44
CA THR A 233 5.79 11.93 26.50
C THR A 233 5.19 12.31 25.14
N TYR A 234 4.27 13.29 25.14
CA TYR A 234 3.73 13.78 23.87
C TYR A 234 4.83 14.34 22.93
N LYS A 235 5.94 14.84 23.49
CA LYS A 235 7.08 15.29 22.69
C LYS A 235 7.79 14.12 22.01
N ASP A 236 8.03 13.04 22.74
CA ASP A 236 8.65 11.82 22.18
C ASP A 236 7.79 11.24 21.05
N ILE A 237 6.47 11.16 21.27
CA ILE A 237 5.50 10.71 20.28
C ILE A 237 5.56 11.58 19.01
N LEU A 238 5.47 12.90 19.16
CA LEU A 238 5.46 13.81 18.02
C LEU A 238 6.79 13.81 17.27
N THR A 239 7.94 13.76 17.97
CA THR A 239 9.25 13.69 17.32
C THR A 239 9.52 12.32 16.65
N PHE A 240 8.89 11.25 17.13
CA PHE A 240 8.90 9.97 16.43
C PHE A 240 8.20 10.08 15.09
N TYR A 241 6.95 10.58 15.05
CA TYR A 241 6.15 10.58 13.83
C TYR A 241 6.54 11.68 12.84
N TYR A 242 6.97 12.83 13.32
CA TYR A 242 7.36 13.97 12.48
C TYR A 242 8.88 14.16 12.53
N THR A 243 9.55 13.79 11.47
CA THR A 243 11.02 13.72 11.42
C THR A 243 11.66 15.09 11.50
N GLY A 244 12.58 15.27 12.45
CA GLY A 244 13.40 16.50 12.57
C GLY A 244 12.62 17.74 13.04
N ILE A 245 11.42 17.55 13.62
CA ILE A 245 10.68 18.66 14.23
C ILE A 245 11.15 18.93 15.66
N GLU A 246 10.92 20.16 16.09
CA GLU A 246 10.99 20.58 17.48
C GLU A 246 9.58 20.86 18.02
N VAL A 247 9.31 20.43 19.25
CA VAL A 247 8.02 20.67 19.94
C VAL A 247 8.24 21.72 21.02
N ARG A 248 7.89 22.96 20.73
CA ARG A 248 8.17 24.09 21.63
C ARG A 248 7.20 25.26 21.45
N LYS A 249 7.21 26.17 22.41
CA LYS A 249 6.59 27.51 22.27
C LYS A 249 7.46 28.40 21.38
N PRO A 250 6.90 29.48 20.82
CA PRO A 250 7.65 30.49 20.07
C PRO A 250 8.84 31.05 20.84
#